data_cd5a702d524e67c3b581773b17c5b2fb
#
_entry.id   cd5a702d524e67c3b581773b17c5b2fb
#
_cell.length_a   1.000
_cell.length_b   1.000
_cell.length_c   1.000
_cell.angle_alpha   90.00
_cell.angle_beta   90.00
_cell.angle_gamma   90.00
#
_symmetry.space_group_name_H-M   'P 1'
#
loop_
_entity.id
_entity.type
_entity.pdbx_description
1 polymer ?
#
loop_
_entity_poly.entity_id
_entity_poly.type
_entity_poly.pdbx_seq_one_letter_code
_entity_poly.pdbx_strand_id
1 'polypeptide(L)'
;MRKFSELVELTLEQEEFVDRYMYQWGAWVRSGRLDKPQLNIIAKLMQSVIPAEPNEPICDDETGFMISQTIEMFFKKNDQILHFIVFAYYVNKRTINFIAEHLHNKAKAKEMRPCAGKSNVRVPSFRTIYREVEKVIHFAKAIIHELLITCFIIQRTSRERATNIKKNQNYILTYLAKCHTI
;
A
#
# COMPACT_ATOMS: atom_id res chain seq x y z
N MET A 1 2.76 2.19 -21.12
CA MET A 1 3.65 1.60 -20.07
C MET A 1 4.89 2.48 -19.97
N ARG A 2 5.06 3.16 -18.84
CA ARG A 2 6.28 3.93 -18.57
C ARG A 2 7.48 2.97 -18.49
N LYS A 3 8.66 3.39 -18.98
CA LYS A 3 9.88 2.60 -18.89
C LYS A 3 10.27 2.47 -17.40
N PHE A 4 10.11 1.29 -16.84
CA PHE A 4 10.50 0.93 -15.47
C PHE A 4 12.01 0.76 -15.27
N SER A 5 12.84 1.36 -16.14
CA SER A 5 14.28 1.09 -16.25
C SER A 5 15.17 1.91 -15.31
N GLU A 6 14.62 2.79 -14.47
CA GLU A 6 15.40 3.68 -13.59
C GLU A 6 15.00 3.56 -12.12
N LEU A 7 14.54 2.38 -11.70
CA LEU A 7 14.18 2.19 -10.30
C LEU A 7 15.41 1.94 -9.46
N VAL A 8 15.52 2.72 -8.40
CA VAL A 8 16.43 2.45 -7.31
C VAL A 8 16.08 1.07 -6.74
N GLU A 9 17.00 0.12 -6.88
CA GLU A 9 16.85 -1.18 -6.23
C GLU A 9 16.85 -0.96 -4.72
N LEU A 10 15.84 -1.47 -4.05
CA LEU A 10 15.75 -1.42 -2.59
C LEU A 10 16.82 -2.34 -1.99
N THR A 11 17.38 -1.91 -0.85
CA THR A 11 18.18 -2.82 -0.03
C THR A 11 17.27 -3.85 0.64
N LEU A 12 17.83 -4.97 1.09
CA LEU A 12 17.07 -6.01 1.79
C LEU A 12 16.34 -5.44 3.01
N GLU A 13 16.97 -4.56 3.78
CA GLU A 13 16.36 -3.91 4.94
C GLU A 13 15.16 -3.02 4.57
N GLN A 14 15.24 -2.33 3.43
CA GLN A 14 14.14 -1.51 2.91
C GLN A 14 12.97 -2.37 2.43
N GLU A 15 13.25 -3.50 1.78
CA GLU A 15 12.21 -4.46 1.39
C GLU A 15 11.51 -5.06 2.61
N GLU A 16 12.25 -5.49 3.63
CA GLU A 16 11.70 -6.02 4.88
C GLU A 16 10.87 -4.97 5.62
N PHE A 17 11.31 -3.71 5.61
CA PHE A 17 10.55 -2.60 6.16
C PHE A 17 9.20 -2.45 5.46
N VAL A 18 9.17 -2.40 4.13
CA VAL A 18 7.94 -2.30 3.34
C VAL A 18 7.04 -3.50 3.61
N ASP A 19 7.56 -4.72 3.51
CA ASP A 19 6.80 -5.94 3.68
C ASP A 19 6.15 -6.01 5.07
N ARG A 20 6.89 -5.64 6.13
CA ARG A 20 6.35 -5.60 7.49
C ARG A 20 5.14 -4.68 7.63
N TYR A 21 5.23 -3.45 7.15
CA TYR A 21 4.11 -2.51 7.24
C TYR A 21 2.94 -2.91 6.34
N MET A 22 3.22 -3.38 5.15
CA MET A 22 2.19 -3.77 4.18
C MET A 22 1.44 -5.05 4.60
N TYR A 23 2.11 -6.02 5.21
CA TYR A 23 1.42 -7.20 5.76
C TYR A 23 0.57 -6.85 6.98
N GLN A 24 1.05 -5.97 7.88
CA GLN A 24 0.27 -5.47 9.00
C GLN A 24 -0.95 -4.65 8.52
N TRP A 25 -0.78 -3.83 7.50
CA TRP A 25 -1.88 -3.12 6.84
C TRP A 25 -2.87 -4.10 6.21
N GLY A 26 -2.39 -5.11 5.51
CA GLY A 26 -3.25 -6.15 4.92
C GLY A 26 -4.09 -6.87 5.98
N ALA A 27 -3.50 -7.21 7.13
CA ALA A 27 -4.21 -7.77 8.28
C ALA A 27 -5.24 -6.79 8.85
N TRP A 28 -4.87 -5.51 8.96
CA TRP A 28 -5.76 -4.44 9.42
C TRP A 28 -6.97 -4.26 8.48
N VAL A 29 -6.78 -4.30 7.16
CA VAL A 29 -7.86 -4.27 6.17
C VAL A 29 -8.79 -5.48 6.35
N ARG A 30 -8.24 -6.68 6.50
CA ARG A 30 -9.04 -7.92 6.69
C ARG A 30 -9.80 -7.93 8.02
N SER A 31 -9.26 -7.31 9.08
CA SER A 31 -9.94 -7.23 10.39
C SER A 31 -11.19 -6.36 10.39
N GLY A 32 -11.51 -5.68 9.28
CA GLY A 32 -12.70 -4.83 9.15
C GLY A 32 -12.65 -3.53 9.90
N ARG A 33 -11.51 -3.13 10.43
CA ARG A 33 -11.34 -1.84 11.11
C ARG A 33 -11.51 -0.63 10.18
N LEU A 34 -11.58 -0.86 8.87
CA LEU A 34 -12.04 0.11 7.87
C LEU A 34 -13.53 0.49 8.03
N ASP A 35 -14.30 -0.23 8.82
CA ASP A 35 -15.74 -0.06 8.97
C ASP A 35 -16.15 1.13 9.85
N LYS A 36 -15.47 2.24 9.79
CA LYS A 36 -16.11 3.51 10.15
C LYS A 36 -16.95 3.98 8.95
N PRO A 37 -18.15 4.52 9.17
CA PRO A 37 -19.31 4.46 8.25
C PRO A 37 -19.17 5.10 6.86
N GLN A 38 -18.00 5.50 6.44
CA GLN A 38 -17.82 6.16 5.14
C GLN A 38 -17.00 5.35 4.12
N LEU A 39 -16.49 4.19 4.43
CA LEU A 39 -15.45 3.60 3.62
C LEU A 39 -15.69 2.19 3.11
N ASN A 40 -16.87 1.53 3.12
CA ASN A 40 -16.68 0.30 2.41
C ASN A 40 -17.72 -0.80 2.31
N ILE A 41 -18.38 -0.79 1.21
CA ILE A 41 -18.96 -1.99 0.56
C ILE A 41 -17.83 -3.00 0.22
N ILE A 42 -16.64 -2.54 -0.20
CA ILE A 42 -15.51 -3.42 -0.59
C ILE A 42 -14.88 -4.12 0.62
N ALA A 43 -14.70 -3.42 1.74
CA ALA A 43 -14.15 -4.04 2.96
C ALA A 43 -15.12 -5.09 3.54
N LYS A 44 -16.43 -4.84 3.52
CA LYS A 44 -17.43 -5.84 3.92
C LYS A 44 -17.42 -7.08 3.04
N LEU A 45 -17.26 -6.91 1.73
CA LEU A 45 -17.15 -8.03 0.80
C LEU A 45 -15.89 -8.86 1.05
N MET A 46 -14.80 -8.22 1.50
CA MET A 46 -13.53 -8.89 1.77
C MET A 46 -13.46 -9.57 3.12
N GLN A 47 -14.12 -9.07 4.14
CA GLN A 47 -14.27 -9.76 5.44
C GLN A 47 -14.92 -11.14 5.29
N SER A 48 -15.81 -11.31 4.33
CA SER A 48 -16.47 -12.59 4.08
C SER A 48 -15.56 -13.61 3.39
N VAL A 49 -14.42 -13.19 2.83
CA VAL A 49 -13.57 -14.05 1.99
C VAL A 49 -12.35 -14.57 2.73
N ILE A 50 -11.69 -13.77 3.55
CA ILE A 50 -10.50 -14.19 4.31
C ILE A 50 -10.49 -13.47 5.67
N PRO A 51 -10.93 -14.11 6.76
CA PRO A 51 -10.81 -13.54 8.09
C PRO A 51 -9.34 -13.39 8.48
N ALA A 52 -9.04 -12.35 9.29
CA ALA A 52 -7.71 -12.18 9.85
C ALA A 52 -7.36 -13.37 10.77
N GLU A 53 -6.14 -13.86 10.69
CA GLU A 53 -5.66 -14.89 11.60
C GLU A 53 -5.59 -14.35 13.03
N PRO A 54 -5.97 -15.11 14.06
CA PRO A 54 -6.11 -14.62 15.44
C PRO A 54 -4.85 -13.96 16.03
N ASN A 55 -3.67 -14.31 15.54
CA ASN A 55 -2.37 -13.83 16.04
C ASN A 55 -1.57 -13.04 15.02
N GLU A 56 -2.20 -12.58 13.94
CA GLU A 56 -1.49 -11.80 12.92
C GLU A 56 -1.19 -10.38 13.43
N PRO A 57 0.06 -9.89 13.30
CA PRO A 57 0.38 -8.51 13.67
C PRO A 57 -0.43 -7.52 12.84
N ILE A 58 -1.10 -6.59 13.50
CA ILE A 58 -1.96 -5.58 12.91
C ILE A 58 -1.38 -4.20 13.25
N CYS A 59 -1.35 -3.27 12.29
CA CYS A 59 -0.98 -1.89 12.57
C CYS A 59 -2.10 -1.16 13.33
N ASP A 60 -1.75 -0.04 13.98
CA ASP A 60 -2.73 0.85 14.58
C ASP A 60 -3.64 1.51 13.52
N ASP A 61 -4.80 2.01 13.96
CA ASP A 61 -5.80 2.55 13.06
C ASP A 61 -5.32 3.80 12.31
N GLU A 62 -4.48 4.65 12.94
CA GLU A 62 -3.92 5.84 12.30
C GLU A 62 -2.99 5.45 11.15
N THR A 63 -2.08 4.51 11.39
CA THR A 63 -1.17 3.97 10.38
C THR A 63 -1.93 3.23 9.28
N GLY A 64 -2.90 2.39 9.65
CA GLY A 64 -3.72 1.64 8.70
C GLY A 64 -4.50 2.53 7.75
N PHE A 65 -5.11 3.58 8.28
CA PHE A 65 -5.85 4.56 7.49
C PHE A 65 -4.93 5.38 6.57
N MET A 66 -3.78 5.83 7.09
CA MET A 66 -2.77 6.56 6.33
C MET A 66 -2.27 5.74 5.13
N ILE A 67 -1.93 4.47 5.34
CA ILE A 67 -1.48 3.57 4.26
C ILE A 67 -2.61 3.37 3.25
N SER A 68 -3.85 3.13 3.70
CA SER A 68 -5.01 2.95 2.81
C SER A 68 -5.24 4.14 1.91
N GLN A 69 -5.25 5.36 2.47
CA GLN A 69 -5.39 6.58 1.67
C GLN A 69 -4.27 6.74 0.64
N THR A 70 -3.05 6.48 1.04
CA THR A 70 -1.88 6.58 0.18
C THR A 70 -1.97 5.59 -0.99
N ILE A 71 -2.34 4.34 -0.72
CA ILE A 71 -2.52 3.29 -1.72
C ILE A 71 -3.66 3.66 -2.70
N GLU A 72 -4.80 4.12 -2.18
CA GLU A 72 -5.91 4.55 -3.03
C GLU A 72 -5.54 5.76 -3.91
N MET A 73 -4.96 6.78 -3.31
CA MET A 73 -4.62 8.00 -4.05
C MET A 73 -3.56 7.76 -5.12
N PHE A 74 -2.56 6.96 -4.82
CA PHE A 74 -1.45 6.75 -5.74
C PHE A 74 -1.72 5.64 -6.75
N PHE A 75 -2.12 4.46 -6.32
CA PHE A 75 -2.26 3.31 -7.21
C PHE A 75 -3.61 3.28 -7.92
N LYS A 76 -4.71 3.41 -7.20
CA LYS A 76 -6.06 3.28 -7.79
C LYS A 76 -6.36 4.35 -8.84
N LYS A 77 -5.88 5.58 -8.63
CA LYS A 77 -6.07 6.66 -9.60
C LYS A 77 -5.17 6.56 -10.82
N ASN A 78 -3.97 6.01 -10.66
CA ASN A 78 -2.96 6.01 -11.73
C ASN A 78 -2.92 4.71 -12.53
N ASP A 79 -3.10 3.56 -11.88
CA ASP A 79 -3.03 2.23 -12.53
C ASP A 79 -3.83 1.19 -11.73
N GLN A 80 -4.99 0.83 -12.25
CA GLN A 80 -5.88 -0.16 -11.62
C GLN A 80 -5.27 -1.56 -11.57
N ILE A 81 -4.42 -1.93 -12.52
CA ILE A 81 -3.75 -3.24 -12.54
C ILE A 81 -2.72 -3.29 -11.43
N LEU A 82 -1.94 -2.22 -11.27
CA LEU A 82 -0.97 -2.11 -10.19
C LEU A 82 -1.65 -2.17 -8.82
N HIS A 83 -2.75 -1.42 -8.65
CA HIS A 83 -3.56 -1.48 -7.44
C HIS A 83 -4.07 -2.91 -7.15
N PHE A 84 -4.61 -3.59 -8.16
CA PHE A 84 -5.06 -4.98 -8.03
C PHE A 84 -3.93 -5.92 -7.57
N ILE A 85 -2.73 -5.82 -8.17
CA ILE A 85 -1.59 -6.67 -7.83
C ILE A 85 -1.16 -6.44 -6.38
N VAL A 86 -0.99 -5.17 -5.96
CA VAL A 86 -0.61 -4.82 -4.58
C VAL A 86 -1.65 -5.32 -3.58
N PHE A 87 -2.92 -5.13 -3.88
CA PHE A 87 -4.01 -5.55 -3.01
C PHE A 87 -4.11 -7.08 -2.92
N ALA A 88 -4.01 -7.80 -4.05
CA ALA A 88 -4.02 -9.26 -4.08
C ALA A 88 -2.84 -9.85 -3.31
N TYR A 89 -1.67 -9.23 -3.41
CA TYR A 89 -0.45 -9.72 -2.77
C TYR A 89 -0.48 -9.51 -1.24
N TYR A 90 -0.73 -8.29 -0.76
CA TYR A 90 -0.63 -7.96 0.66
C TYR A 90 -1.94 -8.19 1.45
N VAL A 91 -3.09 -7.83 0.87
CA VAL A 91 -4.38 -7.98 1.57
C VAL A 91 -4.91 -9.40 1.43
N ASN A 92 -4.95 -9.94 0.22
CA ASN A 92 -5.47 -11.29 -0.01
C ASN A 92 -4.42 -12.39 0.15
N LYS A 93 -3.17 -12.06 0.52
CA LYS A 93 -2.05 -13.01 0.68
C LYS A 93 -1.88 -13.97 -0.52
N ARG A 94 -2.18 -13.49 -1.73
CA ARG A 94 -2.06 -14.32 -2.94
C ARG A 94 -0.62 -14.40 -3.39
N THR A 95 -0.19 -15.60 -3.79
CA THR A 95 1.14 -15.80 -4.38
C THR A 95 1.25 -15.12 -5.74
N ILE A 96 2.47 -14.77 -6.14
CA ILE A 96 2.78 -14.22 -7.47
C ILE A 96 2.24 -15.15 -8.57
N ASN A 97 2.35 -16.47 -8.37
CA ASN A 97 1.85 -17.48 -9.30
C ASN A 97 0.33 -17.35 -9.52
N PHE A 98 -0.44 -17.23 -8.43
CA PHE A 98 -1.90 -17.06 -8.50
C PHE A 98 -2.29 -15.76 -9.21
N ILE A 99 -1.60 -14.66 -8.91
CA ILE A 99 -1.86 -13.36 -9.54
C ILE A 99 -1.54 -13.43 -11.04
N ALA A 100 -0.42 -14.04 -11.39
CA ALA A 100 0.00 -14.23 -12.79
C ALA A 100 -0.99 -15.12 -13.57
N GLU A 101 -1.50 -16.20 -12.98
CA GLU A 101 -2.51 -17.05 -13.58
C GLU A 101 -3.82 -16.29 -13.85
N HIS A 102 -4.28 -15.53 -12.86
CA HIS A 102 -5.48 -14.70 -13.02
C HIS A 102 -5.34 -13.67 -14.15
N LEU A 103 -4.18 -13.01 -14.24
CA LEU A 103 -3.91 -12.06 -15.32
C LEU A 103 -3.72 -12.74 -16.67
N HIS A 104 -3.12 -13.94 -16.70
CA HIS A 104 -2.94 -14.74 -17.91
C HIS A 104 -4.28 -15.16 -18.52
N ASN A 105 -5.21 -15.61 -17.68
CA ASN A 105 -6.55 -16.01 -18.11
C ASN A 105 -7.38 -14.87 -18.69
N LYS A 106 -7.07 -13.63 -18.31
CA LYS A 106 -7.69 -12.40 -18.83
C LYS A 106 -6.88 -11.71 -19.94
N ALA A 107 -5.69 -12.22 -20.27
CA ALA A 107 -4.78 -11.59 -21.21
C ALA A 107 -5.34 -11.60 -22.64
N LYS A 108 -5.27 -10.44 -23.29
CA LYS A 108 -5.58 -10.29 -24.71
C LYS A 108 -4.30 -10.29 -25.55
N ALA A 109 -4.44 -10.62 -26.83
CA ALA A 109 -3.33 -10.52 -27.77
C ALA A 109 -2.81 -9.05 -27.82
N LYS A 110 -1.50 -8.88 -27.69
CA LYS A 110 -0.81 -7.59 -27.78
C LYS A 110 0.42 -7.73 -28.66
N GLU A 111 0.90 -6.60 -29.19
CA GLU A 111 2.17 -6.57 -29.92
C GLU A 111 3.32 -6.91 -28.99
N MET A 112 4.14 -7.83 -29.42
CA MET A 112 5.31 -8.33 -28.67
C MET A 112 6.55 -8.28 -29.53
N ARG A 113 7.70 -8.34 -28.91
CA ARG A 113 8.99 -8.40 -29.64
C ARG A 113 8.96 -9.53 -30.69
N PRO A 114 9.52 -9.28 -31.88
CA PRO A 114 9.65 -10.31 -32.91
C PRO A 114 10.28 -11.59 -32.37
N CYS A 115 9.74 -12.72 -32.76
CA CYS A 115 10.25 -14.03 -32.40
C CYS A 115 10.14 -14.93 -33.62
N ALA A 116 11.23 -15.62 -33.98
CA ALA A 116 11.28 -16.47 -35.17
C ALA A 116 10.10 -17.45 -35.21
N GLY A 117 9.42 -17.50 -36.35
CA GLY A 117 8.26 -18.37 -36.59
C GLY A 117 6.96 -18.04 -35.84
N LYS A 118 6.87 -16.89 -35.19
CA LYS A 118 5.65 -16.47 -34.46
C LYS A 118 5.17 -15.08 -34.90
N SER A 119 3.85 -14.89 -34.91
CA SER A 119 3.26 -13.57 -35.11
C SER A 119 3.71 -12.60 -34.04
N ASN A 120 3.90 -11.33 -34.40
CA ASN A 120 4.24 -10.27 -33.45
C ASN A 120 3.03 -9.93 -32.56
N VAL A 121 1.80 -10.18 -33.01
CA VAL A 121 0.57 -10.00 -32.21
C VAL A 121 0.16 -11.36 -31.64
N ARG A 122 0.36 -11.54 -30.34
CA ARG A 122 0.03 -12.80 -29.65
C ARG A 122 -0.31 -12.58 -28.18
N VAL A 123 -0.96 -13.56 -27.57
CA VAL A 123 -1.21 -13.60 -26.14
C VAL A 123 0.13 -13.86 -25.42
N PRO A 124 0.50 -13.05 -24.41
CA PRO A 124 1.70 -13.30 -23.62
C PRO A 124 1.67 -14.68 -22.96
N SER A 125 2.80 -15.39 -22.95
CA SER A 125 2.88 -16.66 -22.23
C SER A 125 2.76 -16.44 -20.71
N PHE A 126 2.32 -17.45 -19.98
CA PHE A 126 2.26 -17.42 -18.51
C PHE A 126 3.59 -16.96 -17.90
N ARG A 127 4.73 -17.50 -18.37
CA ARG A 127 6.06 -17.11 -17.89
C ARG A 127 6.38 -15.63 -18.12
N THR A 128 5.88 -15.04 -19.20
CA THR A 128 6.03 -13.62 -19.48
C THR A 128 5.25 -12.80 -18.48
N ILE A 129 3.99 -13.17 -18.23
CA ILE A 129 3.13 -12.47 -17.27
C ILE A 129 3.65 -12.63 -15.85
N TYR A 130 4.10 -13.82 -15.46
CA TYR A 130 4.71 -14.05 -14.15
C TYR A 130 5.88 -13.08 -13.88
N ARG A 131 6.81 -12.95 -14.83
CA ARG A 131 7.92 -12.01 -14.72
C ARG A 131 7.47 -10.54 -14.72
N GLU A 132 6.41 -10.22 -15.44
CA GLU A 132 5.81 -8.87 -15.40
C GLU A 132 5.22 -8.58 -14.02
N VAL A 133 4.50 -9.53 -13.40
CA VAL A 133 3.94 -9.40 -12.04
C VAL A 133 5.05 -9.24 -11.00
N GLU A 134 6.09 -10.06 -11.07
CA GLU A 134 7.24 -9.98 -10.18
C GLU A 134 7.91 -8.60 -10.24
N LYS A 135 8.18 -8.09 -11.44
CA LYS A 135 8.72 -6.74 -11.63
C LYS A 135 7.78 -5.65 -11.11
N VAL A 136 6.48 -5.82 -11.30
CA VAL A 136 5.47 -4.87 -10.80
C VAL A 136 5.47 -4.84 -9.27
N ILE A 137 5.62 -5.99 -8.60
CA ILE A 137 5.69 -6.04 -7.13
C ILE A 137 6.96 -5.33 -6.63
N HIS A 138 8.13 -5.58 -7.22
CA HIS A 138 9.36 -4.86 -6.87
C HIS A 138 9.22 -3.36 -7.09
N PHE A 139 8.64 -2.95 -8.19
CA PHE A 139 8.34 -1.54 -8.45
C PHE A 139 7.39 -0.94 -7.42
N ALA A 140 6.32 -1.66 -7.09
CA ALA A 140 5.38 -1.21 -6.07
C ALA A 140 6.05 -1.05 -4.72
N LYS A 141 6.93 -1.98 -4.32
CA LYS A 141 7.70 -1.88 -3.07
C LYS A 141 8.55 -0.61 -3.03
N ALA A 142 9.25 -0.26 -4.12
CA ALA A 142 10.07 0.95 -4.16
C ALA A 142 9.21 2.22 -3.99
N ILE A 143 8.08 2.31 -4.66
CA ILE A 143 7.15 3.44 -4.50
C ILE A 143 6.57 3.48 -3.09
N ILE A 144 6.13 2.35 -2.56
CA ILE A 144 5.54 2.26 -1.21
C ILE A 144 6.56 2.65 -0.16
N HIS A 145 7.84 2.27 -0.31
CA HIS A 145 8.90 2.69 0.58
C HIS A 145 8.97 4.22 0.70
N GLU A 146 9.07 4.92 -0.43
CA GLU A 146 9.13 6.40 -0.45
C GLU A 146 7.87 7.04 0.13
N LEU A 147 6.71 6.48 -0.19
CA LEU A 147 5.43 6.97 0.32
C LEU A 147 5.34 6.78 1.84
N LEU A 148 5.72 5.62 2.38
CA LEU A 148 5.71 5.35 3.81
C LEU A 148 6.67 6.28 4.56
N ILE A 149 7.91 6.46 4.08
CA ILE A 149 8.86 7.39 4.68
C ILE A 149 8.28 8.80 4.72
N THR A 150 7.74 9.29 3.61
CA THR A 150 7.13 10.61 3.53
C THR A 150 5.95 10.76 4.51
N CYS A 151 5.08 9.78 4.58
CA CYS A 151 3.94 9.77 5.48
C CYS A 151 4.36 9.78 6.95
N PHE A 152 5.35 8.98 7.35
CA PHE A 152 5.85 8.97 8.72
C PHE A 152 6.55 10.29 9.12
N ILE A 153 7.26 10.93 8.20
CA ILE A 153 7.83 12.26 8.43
C ILE A 153 6.70 13.27 8.70
N ILE A 154 5.67 13.31 7.86
CA ILE A 154 4.53 14.22 8.02
C ILE A 154 3.81 13.97 9.35
N GLN A 155 3.56 12.70 9.70
CA GLN A 155 2.90 12.32 10.95
C GLN A 155 3.72 12.77 12.17
N ARG A 156 5.03 12.53 12.18
CA ARG A 156 5.93 12.98 13.23
C ARG A 156 5.92 14.49 13.40
N THR A 157 6.07 15.22 12.30
CA THR A 157 6.05 16.69 12.32
C THR A 157 4.73 17.25 12.83
N SER A 158 3.60 16.63 12.45
CA SER A 158 2.27 17.02 12.93
C SER A 158 2.10 16.78 14.43
N ARG A 159 2.59 15.66 14.95
CA ARG A 159 2.57 15.34 16.38
C ARG A 159 3.44 16.33 17.19
N GLU A 160 4.63 16.66 16.70
CA GLU A 160 5.53 17.65 17.33
C GLU A 160 4.89 19.05 17.38
N ARG A 161 4.23 19.48 16.29
CA ARG A 161 3.48 20.77 16.24
C ARG A 161 2.33 20.78 17.26
N ALA A 162 1.53 19.71 17.31
CA ALA A 162 0.42 19.60 18.26
C ALA A 162 0.90 19.64 19.72
N THR A 163 2.03 18.98 20.02
CA THR A 163 2.64 19.01 21.36
C THR A 163 3.14 20.41 21.73
N ASN A 164 3.74 21.12 20.80
CA ASN A 164 4.21 22.51 21.04
C ASN A 164 3.05 23.48 21.25
N ILE A 165 1.95 23.33 20.50
CA ILE A 165 0.73 24.15 20.71
C ILE A 165 0.15 23.90 22.12
N LYS A 166 0.04 22.64 22.57
CA LYS A 166 -0.43 22.31 23.92
C LYS A 166 0.48 22.91 25.01
N LYS A 167 1.79 22.84 24.84
CA LYS A 167 2.75 23.46 25.80
C LYS A 167 2.56 24.96 25.87
N ASN A 168 2.41 25.64 24.74
CA ASN A 168 2.18 27.09 24.69
C ASN A 168 0.84 27.46 25.32
N GLN A 169 -0.24 26.71 25.09
CA GLN A 169 -1.53 26.94 25.71
C GLN A 169 -1.46 26.80 27.24
N ASN A 170 -0.79 25.74 27.74
CA ASN A 170 -0.60 25.55 29.18
C ASN A 170 0.23 26.67 29.80
N TYR A 171 1.26 27.17 29.11
CA TYR A 171 2.05 28.30 29.56
C TYR A 171 1.20 29.58 29.70
N ILE A 172 0.37 29.88 28.69
CA ILE A 172 -0.55 31.03 28.71
C ILE A 172 -1.56 30.92 29.85
N LEU A 173 -2.17 29.75 30.03
CA LEU A 173 -3.12 29.51 31.12
C LEU A 173 -2.48 29.69 32.49
N THR A 174 -1.27 29.19 32.68
CA THR A 174 -0.51 29.33 33.94
C THR A 174 -0.17 30.79 34.20
N TYR A 175 0.18 31.54 33.17
CA TYR A 175 0.47 32.98 33.28
C TYR A 175 -0.79 33.77 33.66
N LEU A 176 -1.92 33.51 33.02
CA LEU A 176 -3.21 34.16 33.32
C LEU A 176 -3.67 33.85 34.76
N ALA A 177 -3.51 32.61 35.20
CA ALA A 177 -3.86 32.23 36.59
C ALA A 177 -3.03 32.98 37.63
N LYS A 178 -1.74 33.27 37.36
CA LYS A 178 -0.88 34.07 38.23
C LYS A 178 -1.27 35.55 38.25
N CYS A 179 -1.78 36.07 37.14
CA CYS A 179 -2.24 37.47 37.06
C CYS A 179 -3.57 37.72 37.79
N HIS A 180 -4.39 36.69 38.00
CA HIS A 180 -5.65 36.80 38.75
C HIS A 180 -5.51 36.64 40.26
N THR A 181 -4.32 36.35 40.76
CA THR A 181 -4.02 36.16 42.21
C THR A 181 -3.34 37.36 42.83
N ILE A 182 -3.27 38.48 42.13
CA ILE A 182 -2.86 39.82 42.62
C ILE A 182 -4.08 40.73 42.70
#